data_7a1c26e91fa8bae227c4867689a39cae
#
_entry.id   7a1c26e91fa8bae227c4867689a39cae
#
_cell.length_a   1.000
_cell.length_b   1.000
_cell.length_c   1.000
_cell.angle_alpha   90.00
_cell.angle_beta   90.00
_cell.angle_gamma   90.00
#
_symmetry.space_group_name_H-M   'P 1'
#
loop_
_entity.id
_entity.type
_entity.pdbx_description
1 polymer ?
#
loop_
_entity_poly.entity_id
_entity_poly.type
_entity_poly.pdbx_seq_one_letter_code
_entity_poly.pdbx_strand_id
1 'polypeptide(L)'
;LATLSGVERRRVEIAALLAQDAPICLLDEPTNHLDLRHQVQVLELLAGRARRPGHLNVFVLHDVNLAARFGTHAILLFDNGECRHGPLADMLNRSNLEQMYHCRLREIRDNGHTWFLPG
;
A
#
# COMPACT_ATOMS: atom_id res chain seq x y z
N LEU A 1 -15.78 12.79 -21.59
CA LEU A 1 -15.89 12.41 -20.18
C LEU A 1 -15.86 13.67 -19.31
N ALA A 2 -16.91 14.46 -19.40
CA ALA A 2 -16.87 15.81 -18.87
C ALA A 2 -16.89 15.90 -17.34
N THR A 3 -17.38 14.90 -16.60
CA THR A 3 -17.59 15.04 -15.14
C THR A 3 -17.55 13.71 -14.42
N LEU A 4 -16.36 13.13 -14.28
CA LEU A 4 -16.16 12.03 -13.36
C LEU A 4 -15.81 12.57 -11.97
N SER A 5 -16.42 12.01 -10.92
CA SER A 5 -15.97 12.23 -9.55
C SER A 5 -14.55 11.70 -9.36
N GLY A 6 -13.85 12.13 -8.30
CA GLY A 6 -12.51 11.63 -7.99
C GLY A 6 -12.49 10.10 -7.81
N VAL A 7 -13.54 9.53 -7.21
CA VAL A 7 -13.71 8.08 -7.04
C VAL A 7 -13.90 7.37 -8.37
N GLU A 8 -14.78 7.88 -9.22
CA GLU A 8 -15.05 7.30 -10.54
C GLU A 8 -13.81 7.36 -11.44
N ARG A 9 -13.10 8.49 -11.42
CA ARG A 9 -11.83 8.63 -12.15
C ARG A 9 -10.83 7.59 -11.73
N ARG A 10 -10.62 7.40 -10.43
CA ARG A 10 -9.68 6.42 -9.90
C ARG A 10 -10.06 4.99 -10.30
N ARG A 11 -11.33 4.67 -10.27
CA ARG A 11 -11.82 3.36 -10.72
C ARG A 11 -11.57 3.12 -12.20
N VAL A 12 -11.78 4.12 -13.04
CA VAL A 12 -11.48 4.05 -14.48
C VAL A 12 -9.99 3.88 -14.73
N GLU A 13 -9.14 4.62 -14.03
CA GLU A 13 -7.68 4.51 -14.14
C GLU A 13 -7.20 3.10 -13.77
N ILE A 14 -7.71 2.52 -12.69
CA ILE A 14 -7.35 1.17 -12.27
C ILE A 14 -7.89 0.12 -13.25
N ALA A 15 -9.10 0.28 -13.75
CA ALA A 15 -9.66 -0.61 -14.75
C ALA A 15 -8.81 -0.60 -16.05
N ALA A 16 -8.37 0.57 -16.49
CA ALA A 16 -7.48 0.71 -17.63
C ALA A 16 -6.12 0.03 -17.40
N LEU A 17 -5.55 0.18 -16.20
CA LEU A 17 -4.31 -0.48 -15.80
C LEU A 17 -4.45 -2.01 -15.85
N LEU A 18 -5.54 -2.54 -15.31
CA LEU A 18 -5.81 -3.97 -15.29
C LEU A 18 -6.05 -4.52 -16.70
N ALA A 19 -6.68 -3.74 -17.58
CA ALA A 19 -6.91 -4.12 -18.97
C ALA A 19 -5.61 -4.25 -19.75
N GLN A 20 -4.57 -3.48 -19.42
CA GLN A 20 -3.24 -3.61 -20.02
C GLN A 20 -2.54 -4.91 -19.64
N ASP A 21 -2.87 -5.47 -18.50
CA ASP A 21 -2.30 -6.71 -17.95
C ASP A 21 -0.76 -6.77 -18.02
N ALA A 22 -0.10 -5.66 -17.78
CA ALA A 22 1.36 -5.59 -17.76
C ALA A 22 1.92 -6.42 -16.59
N PRO A 23 3.05 -7.13 -16.78
CA PRO A 23 3.63 -7.94 -15.69
C PRO A 23 4.03 -7.13 -14.46
N ILE A 24 4.46 -5.89 -14.65
CA ILE A 24 4.86 -4.99 -13.57
C ILE A 24 3.97 -3.76 -13.59
N CYS A 25 3.34 -3.46 -12.46
CA CYS A 25 2.55 -2.25 -12.25
C CYS A 25 3.18 -1.39 -11.18
N LEU A 26 3.35 -0.11 -11.50
CA LEU A 26 3.77 0.92 -10.55
C LEU A 26 2.57 1.82 -10.27
N LEU A 27 2.16 1.91 -9.01
CA LEU A 27 1.01 2.68 -8.59
C LEU A 27 1.41 3.68 -7.50
N ASP A 28 1.18 4.95 -7.78
CA ASP A 28 1.40 6.02 -6.81
C ASP A 28 0.07 6.31 -6.11
N GLU A 29 -0.03 5.91 -4.85
CA GLU A 29 -1.19 6.11 -3.99
C GLU A 29 -2.52 5.66 -4.64
N PRO A 30 -2.65 4.36 -4.98
CA PRO A 30 -3.84 3.87 -5.68
C PRO A 30 -5.13 4.01 -4.86
N THR A 31 -5.02 4.26 -3.55
CA THR A 31 -6.15 4.43 -2.63
C THR A 31 -6.51 5.89 -2.37
N ASN A 32 -5.78 6.83 -2.96
CA ASN A 32 -6.00 8.25 -2.75
C ASN A 32 -7.41 8.68 -3.23
N HIS A 33 -8.08 9.54 -2.46
CA HIS A 33 -9.46 10.02 -2.71
C HIS A 33 -10.56 8.95 -2.64
N LEU A 34 -10.25 7.76 -2.13
CA LEU A 34 -11.23 6.70 -1.93
C LEU A 34 -11.63 6.62 -0.45
N ASP A 35 -12.90 6.28 -0.17
CA ASP A 35 -13.32 5.88 1.15
C ASP A 35 -12.76 4.49 1.52
N LEU A 36 -12.88 4.11 2.78
CA LEU A 36 -12.31 2.87 3.30
C LEU A 36 -12.76 1.63 2.52
N ARG A 37 -14.04 1.55 2.18
CA ARG A 37 -14.60 0.42 1.42
C ARG A 37 -13.94 0.27 0.06
N HIS A 38 -13.82 1.37 -0.68
CA HIS A 38 -13.21 1.39 -2.00
C HIS A 38 -11.71 1.16 -1.94
N GLN A 39 -11.03 1.67 -0.91
CA GLN A 39 -9.61 1.39 -0.68
C GLN A 39 -9.36 -0.10 -0.54
N VAL A 40 -10.14 -0.78 0.30
CA VAL A 40 -10.01 -2.23 0.51
C VAL A 40 -10.29 -2.99 -0.79
N GLN A 41 -11.36 -2.65 -1.52
CA GLN A 41 -11.71 -3.29 -2.78
C GLN A 41 -10.59 -3.19 -3.82
N VAL A 42 -9.99 -2.02 -3.96
CA VAL A 42 -8.89 -1.78 -4.90
C VAL A 42 -7.65 -2.60 -4.51
N LEU A 43 -7.29 -2.58 -3.24
CA LEU A 43 -6.11 -3.30 -2.78
C LEU A 43 -6.29 -4.82 -2.84
N GLU A 44 -7.48 -5.35 -2.56
CA GLU A 44 -7.79 -6.77 -2.75
C GLU A 44 -7.66 -7.20 -4.20
N LEU A 45 -8.17 -6.39 -5.11
CA LEU A 45 -8.09 -6.63 -6.56
C LEU A 45 -6.62 -6.67 -7.03
N LEU A 46 -5.83 -5.69 -6.61
CA LEU A 46 -4.42 -5.60 -6.97
C LEU A 46 -3.58 -6.70 -6.30
N ALA A 47 -3.88 -7.06 -5.06
CA ALA A 47 -3.23 -8.17 -4.38
C ALA A 47 -3.53 -9.51 -5.08
N GLY A 48 -4.77 -9.72 -5.53
CA GLY A 48 -5.14 -10.89 -6.32
C GLY A 48 -4.34 -10.98 -7.62
N ARG A 49 -4.14 -9.86 -8.29
CA ARG A 49 -3.32 -9.79 -9.49
C ARG A 49 -1.86 -10.16 -9.22
N ALA A 50 -1.28 -9.67 -8.12
CA ALA A 50 0.11 -9.94 -7.77
C ALA A 50 0.39 -11.42 -7.45
N ARG A 51 -0.63 -12.20 -7.10
CA ARG A 51 -0.50 -13.65 -6.87
C ARG A 51 -0.37 -14.45 -8.16
N ARG A 52 -0.72 -13.86 -9.30
CA ARG A 52 -0.58 -14.53 -10.60
C ARG A 52 0.90 -14.66 -10.95
N PRO A 53 1.36 -15.82 -11.48
CA PRO A 53 2.75 -15.99 -11.89
C PRO A 53 3.21 -14.88 -12.86
N GLY A 54 4.41 -14.38 -12.63
CA GLY A 54 5.00 -13.34 -13.49
C GLY A 54 4.42 -11.93 -13.29
N HIS A 55 3.65 -11.68 -12.23
CA HIS A 55 3.08 -10.38 -11.94
C HIS A 55 3.67 -9.77 -10.67
N LEU A 56 3.94 -8.47 -10.71
CA LEU A 56 4.44 -7.67 -9.60
C LEU A 56 3.70 -6.33 -9.56
N ASN A 57 3.27 -5.95 -8.37
CA ASN A 57 2.77 -4.60 -8.11
C ASN A 57 3.70 -3.88 -7.15
N VAL A 58 4.01 -2.64 -7.46
CA VAL A 58 4.73 -1.73 -6.56
C VAL A 58 3.83 -0.55 -6.26
N PHE A 59 3.52 -0.34 -4.98
CA PHE A 59 2.65 0.74 -4.52
C PHE A 59 3.42 1.75 -3.69
N VAL A 60 3.13 3.00 -3.89
CA VAL A 60 3.42 4.03 -2.89
C VAL A 60 2.16 4.22 -2.05
N LEU A 61 2.25 3.93 -0.76
CA LEU A 61 1.15 4.09 0.20
C LEU A 61 1.62 4.92 1.39
N HIS A 62 0.80 5.88 1.81
CA HIS A 62 1.04 6.62 3.04
C HIS A 62 0.44 5.95 4.27
N ASP A 63 -0.62 5.18 4.11
CA ASP A 63 -1.24 4.43 5.20
C ASP A 63 -0.45 3.13 5.47
N VAL A 64 0.32 3.15 6.53
CA VAL A 64 1.14 2.00 6.95
C VAL A 64 0.30 0.76 7.28
N ASN A 65 -0.92 0.94 7.77
CA ASN A 65 -1.80 -0.17 8.12
C ASN A 65 -2.34 -0.88 6.87
N LEU A 66 -2.62 -0.13 5.81
CA LEU A 66 -2.95 -0.72 4.52
C LEU A 66 -1.74 -1.46 3.92
N ALA A 67 -0.55 -0.87 4.01
CA ALA A 67 0.67 -1.52 3.57
C ALA A 67 0.93 -2.83 4.35
N ALA A 68 0.75 -2.81 5.68
CA ALA A 68 0.92 -3.98 6.53
C ALA A 68 -0.05 -5.12 6.18
N ARG A 69 -1.26 -4.77 5.75
CA ARG A 69 -2.30 -5.75 5.42
C ARG A 69 -2.13 -6.36 4.03
N PHE A 70 -1.76 -5.58 3.04
CA PHE A 70 -1.78 -6.00 1.64
C PHE A 70 -0.41 -6.24 1.01
N GLY A 71 0.65 -5.74 1.62
CA GLY A 71 2.01 -5.92 1.13
C GLY A 71 2.62 -7.28 1.49
N THR A 72 3.61 -7.70 0.72
CA THR A 72 4.46 -8.86 1.01
C THR A 72 5.89 -8.43 1.35
N HIS A 73 6.34 -7.38 0.71
CA HIS A 73 7.64 -6.74 0.91
C HIS A 73 7.44 -5.24 1.04
N ALA A 74 8.39 -4.56 1.65
CA ALA A 74 8.36 -3.12 1.77
C ALA A 74 9.72 -2.50 1.45
N ILE A 75 9.67 -1.29 0.92
CA ILE A 75 10.81 -0.40 0.77
C ILE A 75 10.51 0.81 1.64
N LEU A 76 11.38 1.09 2.60
CA LEU A 76 11.29 2.26 3.47
C LEU A 76 12.31 3.29 3.04
N LEU A 77 11.84 4.50 2.79
CA LEU A 77 12.68 5.64 2.43
C LEU A 77 12.70 6.62 3.61
N PHE A 78 13.89 6.85 4.14
CA PHE A 78 14.11 7.76 5.27
C PHE A 78 14.55 9.14 4.75
N ASP A 79 14.27 10.17 5.51
CA ASP A 79 14.58 11.56 5.16
C ASP A 79 16.09 11.86 5.09
N ASN A 80 16.93 11.03 5.73
CA ASN A 80 18.39 11.11 5.63
C ASN A 80 18.96 10.46 4.36
N GLY A 81 18.10 9.97 3.45
CA GLY A 81 18.49 9.26 2.23
C GLY A 81 18.72 7.77 2.40
N GLU A 82 18.61 7.24 3.62
CA GLU A 82 18.70 5.80 3.87
C GLU A 82 17.50 5.07 3.24
N CYS A 83 17.76 3.91 2.67
CA CYS A 83 16.76 3.02 2.12
C CYS A 83 16.90 1.63 2.75
N ARG A 84 15.80 1.09 3.25
CA ARG A 84 15.73 -0.29 3.75
C ARG A 84 14.66 -1.04 2.98
N HIS A 85 14.92 -2.30 2.67
CA HIS A 85 13.95 -3.13 1.96
C HIS A 85 14.03 -4.58 2.41
N GLY A 86 12.96 -5.30 2.24
CA GLY A 86 12.88 -6.71 2.58
C GLY A 86 11.45 -7.19 2.82
N PRO A 87 11.31 -8.40 3.39
CA PRO A 87 10.01 -8.92 3.78
C PRO A 87 9.27 -7.95 4.71
N LEU A 88 7.96 -7.88 4.54
CA LEU A 88 7.13 -6.91 5.24
C LEU A 88 7.31 -6.95 6.76
N ALA A 89 7.32 -8.16 7.34
CA ALA A 89 7.47 -8.33 8.79
C ALA A 89 8.79 -7.80 9.34
N ASP A 90 9.85 -7.83 8.55
CA ASP A 90 11.17 -7.33 8.93
C ASP A 90 11.26 -5.80 8.79
N MET A 91 10.49 -5.25 7.88
CA MET A 91 10.52 -3.81 7.56
C MET A 91 9.51 -3.01 8.37
N LEU A 92 8.25 -3.44 8.40
CA LEU A 92 7.19 -2.75 9.13
C LEU A 92 7.17 -3.19 10.60
N ASN A 93 8.05 -2.62 11.36
CA ASN A 93 8.13 -2.78 12.80
C ASN A 93 8.14 -1.41 13.48
N ARG A 94 7.88 -1.41 14.77
CA ARG A 94 7.81 -0.19 15.57
C ARG A 94 9.09 0.65 15.44
N SER A 95 10.26 0.03 15.54
CA SER A 95 11.55 0.73 15.52
C SER A 95 11.77 1.47 14.21
N ASN A 96 11.59 0.80 13.08
CA ASN A 96 11.74 1.42 11.75
C ASN A 96 10.73 2.54 11.53
N LEU A 97 9.48 2.31 11.90
CA LEU A 97 8.41 3.28 11.67
C LEU A 97 8.53 4.51 12.58
N GLU A 98 8.90 4.34 13.84
CA GLU A 98 9.17 5.47 14.75
C GLU A 98 10.32 6.34 14.23
N GLN A 99 11.36 5.70 13.69
CA GLN A 99 12.47 6.43 13.07
C GLN A 99 12.02 7.18 11.81
N MET A 100 11.20 6.55 10.97
CA MET A 100 10.74 7.14 9.71
C MET A 100 9.75 8.29 9.93
N TYR A 101 8.82 8.13 10.86
CA TYR A 101 7.77 9.12 11.13
C TYR A 101 8.13 10.14 12.22
N HIS A 102 9.24 9.98 12.91
CA HIS A 102 9.66 10.84 14.03
C HIS A 102 8.60 10.98 15.13
N CYS A 103 7.86 9.93 15.37
CA CYS A 103 6.83 9.90 16.42
C CYS A 103 6.77 8.52 17.08
N ARG A 104 6.27 8.48 18.32
CA ARG A 104 6.06 7.22 19.01
C ARG A 104 4.84 6.50 18.45
N LEU A 105 4.97 5.19 18.31
CA LEU A 105 3.91 4.31 17.83
C LEU A 105 3.63 3.21 18.83
N ARG A 106 2.39 2.75 18.82
CA ARG A 106 1.97 1.52 19.48
C ARG A 106 1.74 0.46 18.41
N GLU A 107 2.32 -0.70 18.64
CA GLU A 107 2.09 -1.88 17.80
C GLU A 107 1.04 -2.76 18.49
N ILE A 108 -0.03 -3.05 17.81
CA ILE A 108 -1.13 -3.88 18.29
C ILE A 108 -1.28 -5.06 17.33
N ARG A 109 -1.36 -6.26 17.90
CA ARG A 109 -1.62 -7.48 17.12
C ARG A 109 -3.04 -7.95 17.40
N ASP A 110 -3.80 -8.13 16.35
CA ASP A 110 -5.18 -8.63 16.40
C ASP A 110 -5.47 -9.54 15.22
N ASN A 111 -5.97 -10.73 15.49
CA ASN A 111 -6.35 -11.73 14.48
C ASN A 111 -5.25 -11.99 13.42
N GLY A 112 -3.98 -12.04 13.83
CA GLY A 112 -2.85 -12.26 12.93
C GLY A 112 -2.42 -11.05 12.13
N HIS A 113 -3.05 -9.89 12.32
CA HIS A 113 -2.67 -8.62 11.72
C HIS A 113 -1.99 -7.71 12.72
N THR A 114 -1.03 -6.95 12.23
CA THR A 114 -0.33 -5.94 13.01
C THR A 114 -0.86 -4.55 12.64
N TRP A 115 -1.17 -3.76 13.66
CA TRP A 115 -1.67 -2.40 13.53
C TRP A 115 -0.70 -1.44 14.20
N PHE A 116 -0.48 -0.30 13.58
CA PHE A 116 0.36 0.77 14.11
C PHE A 116 -0.51 2.00 14.36
N LEU A 117 -0.49 2.47 15.60
CA LEU A 117 -1.25 3.62 16.05
C LEU A 117 -0.31 4.65 16.69
N PRO A 118 -0.65 5.94 16.63
CA PRO A 118 0.09 6.94 17.40
C PRO A 118 0.13 6.59 18.87
N GLY A 119 1.31 6.70 19.46
CA GLY A 119 1.57 6.35 20.85
C GLY A 119 1.21 7.42 21.87
#